data_0356620b0a7d66135dae431275a662ea
#
_entry.id   0356620b0a7d66135dae431275a662ea
#
_cell.length_a   1.000
_cell.length_b   1.000
_cell.length_c   1.000
_cell.angle_alpha   90.00
_cell.angle_beta   90.00
_cell.angle_gamma   90.00
#
_symmetry.space_group_name_H-M   'P 1'
#
loop_
_entity.id
_entity.type
_entity.pdbx_description
1 polymer ?
#
loop_
_entity_poly.entity_id
_entity_poly.type
_entity_poly.pdbx_seq_one_letter_code
_entity_poly.pdbx_strand_id
1 'polypeptide(L)'
;MASLGAIGLCIALVLSSYSVIGSFLGKSIKISALEESARRAVYVLLLVVFVSTVSLVTAFINRDFQVAYVAAHSNLAMPNIYTWVAFYAGNEGSLLFIALALAVLSSIAIRLAPARSRETLAYTVGILMLVETFFLAVMIFMANPFDTLPLTPSDGEGINPLLTHFGMFFHPPALMSGLIGLTIPFAFAMSSLIGKQSNDEWVDAGRTWGIISWVLLASGLLLGSWWAYTILGWGGFWFWDPVENAAFMPWLALTAFIHSIMVQKRRGMFRMWNIVLINVAFALALYGMFMNRGGPVPSVHSFGASDLGLVFLSFLAAGILIPFLIFFWRFNSLKSTQSLDSMLSREAAFLLNNLLFLGIAFVTLWGTVYPLLSKLGSGEEITVARPFYDQVNGPLMLLLILLMGIGPLIPWRQANLASIKRALLIPTMVGTVSYTHLTLPTICSV
;
A
#
# COMPACT_ATOMS: atom_id res chain seq x y z
N MET A 1 22.13 5.41 -23.43
CA MET A 1 21.57 4.99 -22.11
C MET A 1 20.18 4.38 -22.23
N ALA A 2 19.29 4.93 -23.05
CA ALA A 2 17.94 4.40 -23.25
C ALA A 2 17.93 2.90 -23.61
N SER A 3 18.73 2.49 -24.61
CA SER A 3 18.80 1.08 -25.04
C SER A 3 19.26 0.12 -23.90
N LEU A 4 20.19 0.56 -23.03
CA LEU A 4 20.62 -0.25 -21.88
C LEU A 4 19.48 -0.44 -20.88
N GLY A 5 18.73 0.62 -20.60
CA GLY A 5 17.59 0.55 -19.71
C GLY A 5 16.46 -0.33 -20.26
N ALA A 6 16.13 -0.18 -21.54
CA ALA A 6 15.10 -0.99 -22.22
C ALA A 6 15.48 -2.49 -22.24
N ILE A 7 16.71 -2.83 -22.58
CA ILE A 7 17.21 -4.21 -22.54
C ILE A 7 17.15 -4.76 -21.10
N GLY A 8 17.52 -3.93 -20.11
CA GLY A 8 17.42 -4.28 -18.71
C GLY A 8 15.99 -4.66 -18.31
N LEU A 9 14.96 -3.90 -18.73
CA LEU A 9 13.56 -4.24 -18.45
C LEU A 9 13.16 -5.58 -19.07
N CYS A 10 13.57 -5.86 -20.32
CA CYS A 10 13.30 -7.14 -20.97
C CYS A 10 13.95 -8.32 -20.21
N ILE A 11 15.21 -8.16 -19.78
CA ILE A 11 15.89 -9.18 -18.97
C ILE A 11 15.19 -9.35 -17.62
N ALA A 12 14.77 -8.26 -16.96
CA ALA A 12 14.03 -8.32 -15.71
C ALA A 12 12.71 -9.07 -15.85
N LEU A 13 11.96 -8.85 -16.94
CA LEU A 13 10.71 -9.57 -17.22
C LEU A 13 10.96 -11.07 -17.37
N VAL A 14 12.01 -11.46 -18.08
CA VAL A 14 12.40 -12.88 -18.22
C VAL A 14 12.77 -13.49 -16.88
N LEU A 15 13.57 -12.79 -16.07
CA LEU A 15 13.99 -13.25 -14.75
C LEU A 15 12.83 -13.37 -13.78
N SER A 16 11.90 -12.41 -13.75
CA SER A 16 10.72 -12.48 -12.90
C SER A 16 9.80 -13.64 -13.30
N SER A 17 9.53 -13.78 -14.59
CA SER A 17 8.73 -14.89 -15.12
C SER A 17 9.37 -16.25 -14.85
N TYR A 18 10.70 -16.38 -15.07
CA TYR A 18 11.46 -17.57 -14.68
C TYR A 18 11.34 -17.88 -13.18
N SER A 19 11.45 -16.84 -12.36
CA SER A 19 11.37 -17.00 -10.90
C SER A 19 9.97 -17.45 -10.46
N VAL A 20 8.90 -16.96 -11.09
CA VAL A 20 7.52 -17.45 -10.88
C VAL A 20 7.42 -18.94 -11.20
N ILE A 21 7.76 -19.30 -12.44
CA ILE A 21 7.63 -20.69 -12.94
C ILE A 21 8.52 -21.62 -12.10
N GLY A 22 9.79 -21.26 -11.91
CA GLY A 22 10.75 -22.05 -11.16
C GLY A 22 10.36 -22.29 -9.71
N SER A 23 9.76 -21.29 -9.05
CA SER A 23 9.30 -21.40 -7.67
C SER A 23 8.11 -22.34 -7.53
N PHE A 24 7.05 -22.17 -8.34
CA PHE A 24 5.87 -23.02 -8.27
C PHE A 24 6.14 -24.45 -8.79
N LEU A 25 6.82 -24.56 -9.93
CA LEU A 25 7.16 -25.85 -10.50
C LEU A 25 8.15 -26.62 -9.61
N GLY A 26 9.25 -25.97 -9.19
CA GLY A 26 10.25 -26.59 -8.31
C GLY A 26 9.62 -27.18 -7.05
N LYS A 27 8.69 -26.42 -6.43
CA LYS A 27 7.95 -26.90 -5.27
C LYS A 27 7.00 -28.05 -5.58
N SER A 28 6.31 -28.01 -6.72
CA SER A 28 5.36 -29.05 -7.16
C SER A 28 6.07 -30.38 -7.44
N ILE A 29 7.18 -30.35 -8.18
CA ILE A 29 7.96 -31.54 -8.55
C ILE A 29 9.09 -31.87 -7.58
N LYS A 30 9.19 -31.11 -6.46
CA LYS A 30 10.15 -31.31 -5.35
C LYS A 30 11.63 -31.23 -5.78
N ILE A 31 11.96 -30.33 -6.70
CA ILE A 31 13.34 -30.05 -7.15
C ILE A 31 13.87 -28.81 -6.44
N SER A 32 14.58 -29.00 -5.34
CA SER A 32 15.14 -27.91 -4.51
C SER A 32 16.14 -27.03 -5.26
N ALA A 33 16.89 -27.59 -6.22
CA ALA A 33 17.81 -26.81 -7.05
C ALA A 33 17.08 -25.79 -7.92
N LEU A 34 15.87 -26.09 -8.41
CA LEU A 34 15.05 -25.18 -9.19
C LEU A 34 14.47 -24.06 -8.30
N GLU A 35 13.97 -24.41 -7.08
CA GLU A 35 13.53 -23.43 -6.10
C GLU A 35 14.65 -22.44 -5.73
N GLU A 36 15.86 -22.95 -5.51
CA GLU A 36 17.03 -22.15 -5.17
C GLU A 36 17.47 -21.27 -6.34
N SER A 37 17.46 -21.77 -7.57
CA SER A 37 17.78 -21.02 -8.77
C SER A 37 16.77 -19.87 -8.99
N ALA A 38 15.46 -20.16 -8.85
CA ALA A 38 14.40 -19.16 -8.92
C ALA A 38 14.58 -18.07 -7.85
N ARG A 39 14.97 -18.45 -6.63
CA ARG A 39 15.25 -17.50 -5.55
C ARG A 39 16.47 -16.62 -5.86
N ARG A 40 17.53 -17.17 -6.43
CA ARG A 40 18.72 -16.39 -6.84
C ARG A 40 18.42 -15.42 -7.98
N ALA A 41 17.50 -15.79 -8.88
CA ALA A 41 17.07 -14.92 -9.96
C ALA A 41 16.46 -13.59 -9.44
N VAL A 42 15.86 -13.57 -8.25
CA VAL A 42 15.34 -12.33 -7.62
C VAL A 42 16.46 -11.32 -7.36
N TYR A 43 17.62 -11.77 -6.90
CA TYR A 43 18.77 -10.87 -6.63
C TYR A 43 19.38 -10.32 -7.92
N VAL A 44 19.43 -11.15 -8.97
CA VAL A 44 19.88 -10.71 -10.30
C VAL A 44 18.87 -9.71 -10.89
N LEU A 45 17.59 -9.98 -10.74
CA LEU A 45 16.51 -9.06 -11.14
C LEU A 45 16.66 -7.70 -10.47
N LEU A 46 16.90 -7.66 -9.15
CA LEU A 46 17.14 -6.40 -8.43
C LEU A 46 18.29 -5.61 -9.06
N LEU A 47 19.41 -6.27 -9.36
CA LEU A 47 20.55 -5.61 -10.01
C LEU A 47 20.17 -5.05 -11.38
N VAL A 48 19.45 -5.81 -12.19
CA VAL A 48 19.05 -5.42 -13.54
C VAL A 48 18.06 -4.24 -13.51
N VAL A 49 17.03 -4.28 -12.63
CA VAL A 49 16.07 -3.17 -12.46
C VAL A 49 16.78 -1.92 -11.93
N PHE A 50 17.75 -2.08 -11.01
CA PHE A 50 18.57 -0.98 -10.54
C PHE A 50 19.40 -0.34 -11.67
N VAL A 51 20.01 -1.13 -12.55
CA VAL A 51 20.74 -0.63 -13.74
C VAL A 51 19.78 0.12 -14.67
N SER A 52 18.58 -0.39 -14.92
CA SER A 52 17.56 0.31 -15.72
C SER A 52 17.16 1.65 -15.07
N THR A 53 17.00 1.67 -13.75
CA THR A 53 16.71 2.91 -13.00
C THR A 53 17.84 3.93 -13.13
N VAL A 54 19.08 3.51 -12.94
CA VAL A 54 20.27 4.38 -13.11
C VAL A 54 20.36 4.89 -14.55
N SER A 55 20.02 4.07 -15.54
CA SER A 55 20.00 4.48 -16.96
C SER A 55 19.02 5.62 -17.21
N LEU A 56 17.79 5.55 -16.65
CA LEU A 56 16.79 6.62 -16.80
C LEU A 56 17.20 7.89 -16.05
N VAL A 57 17.69 7.75 -14.80
CA VAL A 57 18.18 8.89 -14.02
C VAL A 57 19.35 9.59 -14.76
N THR A 58 20.25 8.82 -15.37
CA THR A 58 21.34 9.37 -16.17
C THR A 58 20.84 10.12 -17.42
N ALA A 59 19.79 9.60 -18.08
CA ALA A 59 19.14 10.30 -19.19
C ALA A 59 18.55 11.65 -18.76
N PHE A 60 17.92 11.71 -17.59
CA PHE A 60 17.43 12.97 -17.00
C PHE A 60 18.56 13.95 -16.67
N ILE A 61 19.64 13.50 -16.06
CA ILE A 61 20.79 14.35 -15.71
C ILE A 61 21.41 14.96 -16.97
N ASN A 62 21.53 14.17 -18.03
CA ASN A 62 22.11 14.60 -19.29
C ASN A 62 21.13 15.35 -20.19
N ARG A 63 19.87 15.55 -19.79
CA ARG A 63 18.81 16.15 -20.62
C ARG A 63 18.69 15.47 -21.98
N ASP A 64 18.73 14.13 -22.00
CA ASP A 64 18.60 13.34 -23.22
C ASP A 64 17.15 13.36 -23.72
N PHE A 65 16.78 14.47 -24.38
CA PHE A 65 15.43 14.70 -24.89
C PHE A 65 15.05 13.79 -26.08
N GLN A 66 15.97 12.91 -26.53
CA GLN A 66 15.59 11.84 -27.43
C GLN A 66 14.70 10.81 -26.71
N VAL A 67 14.85 10.64 -25.39
CA VAL A 67 13.97 9.83 -24.56
C VAL A 67 12.67 10.59 -24.32
N ALA A 68 11.54 10.06 -24.80
CA ALA A 68 10.24 10.74 -24.75
C ALA A 68 9.85 11.15 -23.33
N TYR A 69 10.05 10.26 -22.36
CA TYR A 69 9.74 10.52 -20.95
C TYR A 69 10.58 11.65 -20.36
N VAL A 70 11.85 11.74 -20.72
CA VAL A 70 12.75 12.84 -20.29
C VAL A 70 12.33 14.18 -20.89
N ALA A 71 11.98 14.19 -22.17
CA ALA A 71 11.48 15.39 -22.85
C ALA A 71 10.16 15.90 -22.23
N ALA A 72 9.24 15.02 -21.89
CA ALA A 72 7.95 15.37 -21.29
C ALA A 72 8.05 15.88 -19.83
N HIS A 73 9.10 15.48 -19.06
CA HIS A 73 9.16 15.75 -17.63
C HIS A 73 10.40 16.54 -17.19
N SER A 74 11.20 17.09 -18.13
CA SER A 74 12.33 17.95 -17.80
C SER A 74 12.57 18.98 -18.90
N ASN A 75 13.32 20.04 -18.59
CA ASN A 75 13.80 21.03 -19.55
C ASN A 75 15.16 21.58 -19.13
N LEU A 76 15.77 22.41 -19.98
CA LEU A 76 17.09 22.99 -19.74
C LEU A 76 17.11 23.93 -18.52
N ALA A 77 16.01 24.60 -18.23
CA ALA A 77 15.88 25.55 -17.11
C ALA A 77 15.68 24.85 -15.75
N MET A 78 15.27 23.57 -15.74
CA MET A 78 14.97 22.84 -14.50
C MET A 78 16.25 22.59 -13.68
N PRO A 79 16.29 23.00 -12.39
CA PRO A 79 17.43 22.70 -11.51
C PRO A 79 17.67 21.19 -11.37
N ASN A 80 18.92 20.77 -11.39
CA ASN A 80 19.30 19.35 -11.37
C ASN A 80 18.77 18.57 -10.17
N ILE A 81 18.54 19.23 -9.04
CA ILE A 81 17.97 18.57 -7.85
C ILE A 81 16.58 18.00 -8.11
N TYR A 82 15.78 18.63 -8.99
CA TYR A 82 14.44 18.15 -9.33
C TYR A 82 14.44 16.98 -10.32
N THR A 83 15.58 16.56 -10.84
CA THR A 83 15.71 15.33 -11.63
C THR A 83 15.17 14.12 -10.88
N TRP A 84 15.39 14.06 -9.56
CA TRP A 84 14.84 13.01 -8.72
C TRP A 84 13.31 13.02 -8.71
N VAL A 85 12.69 14.19 -8.60
CA VAL A 85 11.23 14.33 -8.64
C VAL A 85 10.69 14.03 -10.04
N ALA A 86 11.34 14.54 -11.09
CA ALA A 86 10.99 14.27 -12.48
C ALA A 86 11.01 12.78 -12.83
N PHE A 87 11.93 12.01 -12.23
CA PHE A 87 12.05 10.57 -12.43
C PHE A 87 10.74 9.82 -12.18
N TYR A 88 9.95 10.19 -11.18
CA TYR A 88 8.66 9.54 -10.86
C TYR A 88 7.43 10.44 -11.08
N ALA A 89 7.58 11.54 -11.81
CA ALA A 89 6.50 12.49 -12.03
C ALA A 89 5.41 12.01 -12.99
N GLY A 90 5.65 10.96 -13.77
CA GLY A 90 4.69 10.34 -14.69
C GLY A 90 4.52 8.85 -14.46
N ASN A 91 3.68 8.23 -15.30
CA ASN A 91 3.36 6.81 -15.21
C ASN A 91 4.60 5.93 -15.36
N GLU A 92 5.40 6.16 -16.38
CA GLU A 92 6.53 5.31 -16.80
C GLU A 92 7.59 5.23 -15.70
N GLY A 93 8.05 6.38 -15.22
CA GLY A 93 9.08 6.45 -14.18
C GLY A 93 8.57 6.02 -12.81
N SER A 94 7.30 6.33 -12.47
CA SER A 94 6.71 5.87 -11.21
C SER A 94 6.52 4.35 -11.16
N LEU A 95 6.23 3.70 -12.29
CA LEU A 95 6.17 2.24 -12.41
C LEU A 95 7.55 1.62 -12.24
N LEU A 96 8.60 2.22 -12.83
CA LEU A 96 9.97 1.78 -12.64
C LEU A 96 10.43 1.92 -11.18
N PHE A 97 10.02 3.00 -10.50
CA PHE A 97 10.26 3.16 -9.07
C PHE A 97 9.56 2.07 -8.25
N ILE A 98 8.31 1.74 -8.56
CA ILE A 98 7.54 0.70 -7.87
C ILE A 98 8.19 -0.67 -8.08
N ALA A 99 8.61 -1.00 -9.30
CA ALA A 99 9.33 -2.25 -9.58
C ALA A 99 10.65 -2.32 -8.81
N LEU A 100 11.44 -1.24 -8.78
CA LEU A 100 12.66 -1.18 -7.98
C LEU A 100 12.37 -1.36 -6.48
N ALA A 101 11.37 -0.67 -5.95
CA ALA A 101 10.98 -0.78 -4.55
C ALA A 101 10.54 -2.22 -4.19
N LEU A 102 9.73 -2.85 -5.05
CA LEU A 102 9.31 -4.25 -4.85
C LEU A 102 10.49 -5.21 -4.93
N ALA A 103 11.40 -5.04 -5.90
CA ALA A 103 12.60 -5.88 -6.03
C ALA A 103 13.51 -5.76 -4.79
N VAL A 104 13.72 -4.54 -4.27
CA VAL A 104 14.49 -4.29 -3.04
C VAL A 104 13.83 -4.96 -1.83
N LEU A 105 12.55 -4.64 -1.59
CA LEU A 105 11.81 -5.17 -0.43
C LEU A 105 11.69 -6.69 -0.49
N SER A 106 11.44 -7.27 -1.67
CA SER A 106 11.39 -8.72 -1.89
C SER A 106 12.73 -9.39 -1.60
N SER A 107 13.82 -8.83 -2.11
CA SER A 107 15.17 -9.36 -1.88
C SER A 107 15.52 -9.39 -0.39
N ILE A 108 15.21 -8.31 0.33
CA ILE A 108 15.43 -8.23 1.78
C ILE A 108 14.51 -9.23 2.51
N ALA A 109 13.23 -9.29 2.14
CA ALA A 109 12.26 -10.18 2.77
C ALA A 109 12.64 -11.67 2.61
N ILE A 110 13.06 -12.05 1.42
CA ILE A 110 13.52 -13.42 1.12
C ILE A 110 14.81 -13.73 1.90
N ARG A 111 15.76 -12.79 1.98
CA ARG A 111 17.01 -12.97 2.71
C ARG A 111 16.82 -13.11 4.21
N LEU A 112 15.88 -12.35 4.77
CA LEU A 112 15.56 -12.30 6.21
C LEU A 112 14.38 -13.21 6.59
N ALA A 113 13.91 -14.07 5.67
CA ALA A 113 12.78 -14.95 5.94
C ALA A 113 13.05 -15.84 7.17
N PRO A 114 12.10 -15.90 8.13
CA PRO A 114 12.23 -16.74 9.31
C PRO A 114 12.45 -18.21 8.94
N ALA A 115 13.22 -18.95 9.75
CA ALA A 115 13.48 -20.37 9.50
C ALA A 115 12.18 -21.20 9.39
N ARG A 116 11.15 -20.81 10.13
CA ARG A 116 9.81 -21.44 10.10
C ARG A 116 9.08 -21.31 8.77
N SER A 117 9.34 -20.20 8.02
CA SER A 117 8.71 -19.94 6.73
C SER A 117 9.48 -20.59 5.55
N ARG A 118 10.56 -21.32 5.79
CA ARG A 118 11.40 -21.87 4.70
C ARG A 118 10.66 -22.86 3.81
N GLU A 119 9.74 -23.64 4.38
CA GLU A 119 8.97 -24.61 3.59
C GLU A 119 8.04 -23.97 2.57
N THR A 120 7.53 -22.78 2.86
CA THR A 120 6.63 -22.03 1.97
C THR A 120 7.33 -20.93 1.19
N LEU A 121 8.63 -20.74 1.41
CA LEU A 121 9.39 -19.61 0.83
C LEU A 121 9.37 -19.62 -0.70
N ALA A 122 9.35 -20.80 -1.33
CA ALA A 122 9.21 -20.88 -2.79
C ALA A 122 7.89 -20.25 -3.27
N TYR A 123 6.78 -20.52 -2.59
CA TYR A 123 5.50 -19.87 -2.92
C TYR A 123 5.55 -18.36 -2.67
N THR A 124 6.19 -17.91 -1.59
CA THR A 124 6.40 -16.47 -1.32
C THR A 124 7.16 -15.82 -2.46
N VAL A 125 8.27 -16.41 -2.90
CA VAL A 125 9.06 -15.93 -4.06
C VAL A 125 8.20 -15.87 -5.32
N GLY A 126 7.46 -16.94 -5.61
CA GLY A 126 6.58 -17.00 -6.77
C GLY A 126 5.51 -15.90 -6.78
N ILE A 127 4.87 -15.62 -5.63
CA ILE A 127 3.84 -14.57 -5.52
C ILE A 127 4.45 -13.17 -5.68
N LEU A 128 5.59 -12.90 -5.03
CA LEU A 128 6.30 -11.63 -5.15
C LEU A 128 6.70 -11.35 -6.61
N MET A 129 7.27 -12.34 -7.26
CA MET A 129 7.70 -12.22 -8.64
C MET A 129 6.54 -12.20 -9.64
N LEU A 130 5.38 -12.75 -9.29
CA LEU A 130 4.16 -12.61 -10.10
C LEU A 130 3.70 -11.14 -10.15
N VAL A 131 3.71 -10.45 -9.02
CA VAL A 131 3.39 -9.02 -8.94
C VAL A 131 4.46 -8.19 -9.67
N GLU A 132 5.75 -8.52 -9.50
CA GLU A 132 6.84 -7.87 -10.22
C GLU A 132 6.71 -8.04 -11.74
N THR A 133 6.38 -9.25 -12.20
CA THR A 133 6.16 -9.56 -13.62
C THR A 133 5.04 -8.70 -14.21
N PHE A 134 3.97 -8.46 -13.46
CA PHE A 134 2.89 -7.56 -13.90
C PHE A 134 3.42 -6.15 -14.17
N PHE A 135 4.14 -5.54 -13.23
CA PHE A 135 4.66 -4.19 -13.41
C PHE A 135 5.66 -4.08 -14.55
N LEU A 136 6.56 -5.06 -14.68
CA LEU A 136 7.52 -5.12 -15.78
C LEU A 136 6.83 -5.29 -17.15
N ALA A 137 5.81 -6.13 -17.24
CA ALA A 137 5.03 -6.30 -18.46
C ALA A 137 4.29 -5.01 -18.84
N VAL A 138 3.62 -4.34 -17.89
CA VAL A 138 2.96 -3.05 -18.14
C VAL A 138 3.96 -2.01 -18.65
N MET A 139 5.13 -1.91 -18.03
CA MET A 139 6.16 -0.97 -18.50
C MET A 139 6.62 -1.27 -19.93
N ILE A 140 6.92 -2.52 -20.24
CA ILE A 140 7.47 -2.88 -21.56
C ILE A 140 6.45 -2.67 -22.67
N PHE A 141 5.18 -3.03 -22.43
CA PHE A 141 4.19 -3.08 -23.49
C PHE A 141 3.28 -1.86 -23.59
N MET A 142 3.20 -1.03 -22.54
CA MET A 142 2.22 0.06 -22.46
C MET A 142 2.77 1.39 -21.95
N ALA A 143 3.83 1.40 -21.13
CA ALA A 143 4.36 2.60 -20.48
C ALA A 143 5.89 2.53 -20.36
N ASN A 144 6.57 2.44 -21.52
CA ASN A 144 8.00 2.22 -21.54
C ASN A 144 8.78 3.53 -21.28
N PRO A 145 9.52 3.64 -20.17
CA PRO A 145 10.25 4.86 -19.83
C PRO A 145 11.43 5.15 -20.77
N PHE A 146 11.76 4.23 -21.69
CA PHE A 146 12.88 4.33 -22.62
C PHE A 146 12.44 4.54 -24.09
N ASP A 147 11.15 4.78 -24.33
CA ASP A 147 10.68 5.11 -25.66
C ASP A 147 11.35 6.38 -26.18
N THR A 148 11.70 6.38 -27.46
CA THR A 148 12.44 7.48 -28.08
C THR A 148 11.57 8.25 -29.08
N LEU A 149 11.77 9.55 -29.12
CA LEU A 149 11.13 10.42 -30.09
C LEU A 149 11.79 10.29 -31.48
N PRO A 150 11.03 10.35 -32.56
CA PRO A 150 11.58 10.31 -33.91
C PRO A 150 12.44 11.56 -34.23
N LEU A 151 12.14 12.68 -33.61
CA LEU A 151 12.89 13.94 -33.69
C LEU A 151 13.18 14.41 -32.28
N THR A 152 14.46 14.69 -31.99
CA THR A 152 14.87 15.20 -30.68
C THR A 152 14.53 16.69 -30.60
N PRO A 153 13.67 17.12 -29.64
CA PRO A 153 13.37 18.53 -29.45
C PRO A 153 14.61 19.27 -28.89
N SER A 154 14.67 20.59 -29.16
CA SER A 154 15.76 21.45 -28.66
C SER A 154 15.68 21.68 -27.15
N ASP A 155 14.48 21.57 -26.55
CA ASP A 155 14.22 21.65 -25.11
C ASP A 155 13.02 20.74 -24.79
N GLY A 156 12.84 20.39 -23.50
CA GLY A 156 11.70 19.62 -23.04
C GLY A 156 10.59 20.48 -22.44
N GLU A 157 9.47 19.83 -22.09
CA GLU A 157 8.25 20.50 -21.56
C GLU A 157 8.43 20.98 -20.11
N GLY A 158 9.30 20.30 -19.35
CA GLY A 158 9.54 20.60 -17.93
C GLY A 158 8.64 19.80 -17.00
N ILE A 159 8.85 20.03 -15.69
CA ILE A 159 8.07 19.39 -14.63
C ILE A 159 6.85 20.26 -14.27
N ASN A 160 5.75 19.64 -13.87
CA ASN A 160 4.60 20.38 -13.33
C ASN A 160 5.04 21.23 -12.13
N PRO A 161 4.79 22.56 -12.14
CA PRO A 161 5.21 23.47 -11.07
C PRO A 161 4.75 23.07 -9.66
N LEU A 162 3.59 22.40 -9.52
CA LEU A 162 3.10 21.90 -8.25
C LEU A 162 4.02 20.85 -7.63
N LEU A 163 4.86 20.18 -8.43
CA LEU A 163 5.83 19.19 -7.97
C LEU A 163 7.16 19.81 -7.53
N THR A 164 7.37 21.12 -7.73
CA THR A 164 8.60 21.82 -7.33
C THR A 164 8.56 22.22 -5.86
N HIS A 165 8.42 21.22 -4.98
CA HIS A 165 8.34 21.39 -3.54
C HIS A 165 9.19 20.34 -2.82
N PHE A 166 9.78 20.72 -1.68
CA PHE A 166 10.64 19.82 -0.90
C PHE A 166 9.94 18.51 -0.48
N GLY A 167 8.65 18.56 -0.16
CA GLY A 167 7.85 17.37 0.19
C GLY A 167 7.83 16.32 -0.91
N MET A 168 7.99 16.72 -2.18
CA MET A 168 7.99 15.80 -3.31
C MET A 168 9.21 14.86 -3.34
N PHE A 169 10.30 15.20 -2.67
CA PHE A 169 11.47 14.30 -2.58
C PHE A 169 11.17 13.03 -1.76
N PHE A 170 10.23 13.08 -0.84
CA PHE A 170 10.01 12.02 0.13
C PHE A 170 8.59 11.45 0.11
N HIS A 171 7.56 12.30 -0.13
CA HIS A 171 6.16 11.89 -0.12
C HIS A 171 5.86 10.78 -1.13
N PRO A 172 6.08 10.93 -2.45
CA PRO A 172 5.74 9.88 -3.41
C PRO A 172 6.58 8.60 -3.21
N PRO A 173 7.92 8.68 -2.98
CA PRO A 173 8.71 7.49 -2.68
C PRO A 173 8.23 6.70 -1.46
N ALA A 174 7.89 7.38 -0.35
CA ALA A 174 7.40 6.73 0.85
C ALA A 174 6.03 6.07 0.61
N LEU A 175 5.11 6.80 -0.04
CA LEU A 175 3.76 6.32 -0.33
C LEU A 175 3.77 5.12 -1.28
N MET A 176 4.48 5.21 -2.41
CA MET A 176 4.59 4.13 -3.39
C MET A 176 5.27 2.89 -2.79
N SER A 177 6.35 3.08 -2.03
CA SER A 177 7.03 1.98 -1.33
C SER A 177 6.13 1.31 -0.29
N GLY A 178 5.32 2.10 0.41
CA GLY A 178 4.35 1.60 1.38
C GLY A 178 3.22 0.79 0.73
N LEU A 179 2.65 1.28 -0.38
CA LEU A 179 1.60 0.58 -1.13
C LEU A 179 2.12 -0.74 -1.68
N ILE A 180 3.25 -0.74 -2.38
CA ILE A 180 3.79 -1.97 -2.96
C ILE A 180 4.37 -2.89 -1.89
N GLY A 181 4.85 -2.35 -0.78
CA GLY A 181 5.35 -3.10 0.37
C GLY A 181 4.32 -4.04 0.99
N LEU A 182 3.02 -3.72 0.87
CA LEU A 182 1.92 -4.59 1.29
C LEU A 182 1.93 -5.95 0.59
N THR A 183 2.55 -6.06 -0.58
CA THR A 183 2.76 -7.33 -1.28
C THR A 183 3.54 -8.34 -0.44
N ILE A 184 4.45 -7.87 0.42
CA ILE A 184 5.32 -8.76 1.20
C ILE A 184 4.53 -9.53 2.27
N PRO A 185 3.85 -8.89 3.25
CA PRO A 185 3.05 -9.62 4.24
C PRO A 185 1.91 -10.42 3.59
N PHE A 186 1.31 -9.93 2.50
CA PHE A 186 0.34 -10.65 1.70
C PHE A 186 0.93 -11.94 1.11
N ALA A 187 2.14 -11.89 0.51
CA ALA A 187 2.78 -13.06 -0.08
C ALA A 187 3.11 -14.13 0.98
N PHE A 188 3.58 -13.75 2.18
CA PHE A 188 3.78 -14.69 3.29
C PHE A 188 2.47 -15.33 3.74
N ALA A 189 1.37 -14.57 3.83
CA ALA A 189 0.06 -15.09 4.19
C ALA A 189 -0.46 -16.10 3.16
N MET A 190 -0.41 -15.73 1.87
CA MET A 190 -0.87 -16.61 0.78
C MET A 190 -0.01 -17.85 0.62
N SER A 191 1.31 -17.73 0.76
CA SER A 191 2.22 -18.87 0.70
C SER A 191 1.93 -19.92 1.80
N SER A 192 1.58 -19.44 2.99
CA SER A 192 1.14 -20.32 4.10
C SER A 192 -0.12 -21.10 3.74
N LEU A 193 -1.11 -20.43 3.11
CA LEU A 193 -2.35 -21.09 2.67
C LEU A 193 -2.11 -22.13 1.57
N ILE A 194 -1.33 -21.76 0.54
CA ILE A 194 -1.01 -22.65 -0.58
C ILE A 194 -0.21 -23.86 -0.08
N GLY A 195 0.78 -23.62 0.78
CA GLY A 195 1.66 -24.66 1.35
C GLY A 195 1.01 -25.57 2.36
N LYS A 196 -0.30 -25.43 2.65
CA LYS A 196 -1.07 -26.23 3.64
C LYS A 196 -0.52 -26.15 5.07
N GLN A 197 0.23 -25.11 5.38
CA GLN A 197 0.69 -24.86 6.73
C GLN A 197 -0.44 -24.25 7.55
N SER A 198 -0.99 -25.01 8.49
CA SER A 198 -2.02 -24.52 9.44
C SER A 198 -1.42 -23.75 10.61
N ASN A 199 -0.11 -23.64 10.68
CA ASN A 199 0.64 -23.08 11.79
C ASN A 199 0.85 -21.57 11.62
N ASP A 200 1.07 -20.86 12.73
CA ASP A 200 1.29 -19.41 12.77
C ASP A 200 2.70 -19.00 12.28
N GLU A 201 3.30 -19.78 11.38
CA GLU A 201 4.69 -19.60 10.92
C GLU A 201 4.92 -18.32 10.11
N TRP A 202 3.89 -17.88 9.36
CA TRP A 202 3.93 -16.65 8.60
C TRP A 202 3.74 -15.39 9.45
N VAL A 203 3.22 -15.53 10.68
CA VAL A 203 2.80 -14.41 11.56
C VAL A 203 3.94 -13.45 11.87
N ASP A 204 5.15 -13.98 12.13
CA ASP A 204 6.30 -13.13 12.45
C ASP A 204 6.76 -12.30 11.24
N ALA A 205 6.83 -12.92 10.07
CA ALA A 205 7.15 -12.21 8.82
C ALA A 205 6.03 -11.23 8.45
N GLY A 206 4.76 -11.69 8.48
CA GLY A 206 3.60 -10.87 8.18
C GLY A 206 3.51 -9.63 9.07
N ARG A 207 3.75 -9.77 10.38
CA ARG A 207 3.79 -8.66 11.33
C ARG A 207 4.92 -7.68 11.04
N THR A 208 6.13 -8.19 10.85
CA THR A 208 7.32 -7.33 10.64
C THR A 208 7.17 -6.51 9.37
N TRP A 209 6.83 -7.16 8.25
CA TRP A 209 6.66 -6.49 6.98
C TRP A 209 5.39 -5.63 6.93
N GLY A 210 4.34 -6.04 7.65
CA GLY A 210 3.16 -5.20 7.86
C GLY A 210 3.50 -3.88 8.55
N ILE A 211 4.31 -3.89 9.60
CA ILE A 211 4.75 -2.67 10.30
C ILE A 211 5.63 -1.80 9.39
N ILE A 212 6.56 -2.40 8.64
CA ILE A 212 7.42 -1.64 7.70
C ILE A 212 6.56 -0.93 6.66
N SER A 213 5.63 -1.64 6.02
CA SER A 213 4.71 -1.06 5.03
C SER A 213 3.81 0.02 5.64
N TRP A 214 3.34 -0.20 6.88
CA TRP A 214 2.54 0.77 7.62
C TRP A 214 3.29 2.07 7.90
N VAL A 215 4.55 1.99 8.32
CA VAL A 215 5.39 3.16 8.57
C VAL A 215 5.63 3.94 7.28
N LEU A 216 5.93 3.25 6.19
CA LEU A 216 6.12 3.89 4.87
C LEU A 216 4.85 4.59 4.39
N LEU A 217 3.68 3.92 4.49
CA LEU A 217 2.38 4.52 4.16
C LEU A 217 2.05 5.72 5.04
N ALA A 218 2.20 5.58 6.37
CA ALA A 218 1.95 6.66 7.31
C ALA A 218 2.84 7.88 7.02
N SER A 219 4.14 7.65 6.78
CA SER A 219 5.09 8.70 6.41
C SER A 219 4.68 9.38 5.09
N GLY A 220 4.29 8.58 4.09
CA GLY A 220 3.80 9.09 2.82
C GLY A 220 2.54 9.95 2.98
N LEU A 221 1.55 9.48 3.73
CA LEU A 221 0.31 10.23 4.00
C LEU A 221 0.58 11.55 4.74
N LEU A 222 1.41 11.54 5.79
CA LEU A 222 1.75 12.75 6.54
C LEU A 222 2.50 13.78 5.70
N LEU A 223 3.47 13.34 4.90
CA LEU A 223 4.24 14.21 4.01
C LEU A 223 3.36 14.75 2.87
N GLY A 224 2.41 13.95 2.38
CA GLY A 224 1.41 14.38 1.39
C GLY A 224 0.45 15.42 1.95
N SER A 225 -0.02 15.22 3.17
CA SER A 225 -0.84 16.20 3.87
C SER A 225 -0.10 17.53 4.07
N TRP A 226 1.18 17.50 4.39
CA TRP A 226 2.01 18.70 4.49
C TRP A 226 2.20 19.38 3.12
N TRP A 227 2.46 18.62 2.06
CA TRP A 227 2.54 19.15 0.70
C TRP A 227 1.21 19.80 0.28
N ALA A 228 0.09 19.13 0.50
CA ALA A 228 -1.24 19.64 0.19
C ALA A 228 -1.52 20.97 0.89
N TYR A 229 -1.20 21.07 2.19
CA TYR A 229 -1.36 22.29 2.98
C TYR A 229 -0.53 23.48 2.42
N THR A 230 0.68 23.20 1.91
CA THR A 230 1.61 24.27 1.49
C THR A 230 1.43 24.67 0.02
N ILE A 231 0.96 23.78 -0.85
CA ILE A 231 0.94 23.98 -2.31
C ILE A 231 -0.48 24.10 -2.85
N LEU A 232 -1.42 23.28 -2.35
CA LEU A 232 -2.78 23.26 -2.88
C LEU A 232 -3.63 24.36 -2.23
N GLY A 233 -4.45 25.02 -3.05
CA GLY A 233 -5.22 26.20 -2.63
C GLY A 233 -6.47 25.92 -1.79
N TRP A 234 -6.70 24.69 -1.34
CA TRP A 234 -7.91 24.34 -0.60
C TRP A 234 -7.86 24.60 0.93
N GLY A 235 -6.73 25.13 1.45
CA GLY A 235 -6.63 25.65 2.82
C GLY A 235 -6.61 24.59 3.93
N GLY A 236 -6.17 23.36 3.65
CA GLY A 236 -6.14 22.30 4.66
C GLY A 236 -5.15 21.18 4.34
N PHE A 237 -4.95 20.31 5.34
CA PHE A 237 -4.04 19.15 5.22
C PHE A 237 -4.69 17.96 4.50
N TRP A 238 -6.02 17.93 4.36
CA TRP A 238 -6.78 16.82 3.82
C TRP A 238 -8.09 17.31 3.19
N PHE A 239 -8.41 16.81 2.01
CA PHE A 239 -9.59 17.24 1.26
C PHE A 239 -10.55 16.10 0.88
N TRP A 240 -10.23 14.87 1.22
CA TRP A 240 -10.95 13.67 0.77
C TRP A 240 -10.90 13.48 -0.76
N ASP A 241 -9.81 13.92 -1.40
CA ASP A 241 -9.58 13.67 -2.82
C ASP A 241 -9.56 12.15 -3.11
N PRO A 242 -10.06 11.69 -4.26
CA PRO A 242 -10.12 10.26 -4.58
C PRO A 242 -8.79 9.51 -4.44
N VAL A 243 -7.65 10.13 -4.76
CA VAL A 243 -6.32 9.50 -4.63
C VAL A 243 -5.81 9.57 -3.18
N GLU A 244 -6.12 10.63 -2.42
CA GLU A 244 -5.89 10.67 -0.97
C GLU A 244 -6.65 9.52 -0.28
N ASN A 245 -7.94 9.39 -0.59
CA ASN A 245 -8.78 8.31 -0.07
C ASN A 245 -8.23 6.93 -0.43
N ALA A 246 -7.79 6.75 -1.67
CA ALA A 246 -7.22 5.50 -2.17
C ALA A 246 -5.92 5.09 -1.46
N ALA A 247 -5.13 6.06 -0.97
CA ALA A 247 -3.95 5.80 -0.16
C ALA A 247 -4.28 5.57 1.33
N PHE A 248 -5.32 6.22 1.85
CA PHE A 248 -5.73 6.14 3.24
C PHE A 248 -6.38 4.79 3.59
N MET A 249 -7.22 4.25 2.72
CA MET A 249 -7.93 2.99 2.96
C MET A 249 -7.01 1.78 3.22
N PRO A 250 -5.96 1.50 2.41
CA PRO A 250 -5.05 0.40 2.71
C PRO A 250 -4.29 0.60 4.02
N TRP A 251 -3.99 1.85 4.41
CA TRP A 251 -3.38 2.15 5.70
C TRP A 251 -4.31 1.80 6.88
N LEU A 252 -5.62 2.08 6.77
CA LEU A 252 -6.63 1.69 7.77
C LEU A 252 -6.73 0.17 7.90
N ALA A 253 -6.86 -0.55 6.79
CA ALA A 253 -6.96 -2.01 6.78
C ALA A 253 -5.67 -2.67 7.33
N LEU A 254 -4.51 -2.11 6.99
CA LEU A 254 -3.22 -2.57 7.50
C LEU A 254 -3.06 -2.28 9.00
N THR A 255 -3.60 -1.16 9.51
CA THR A 255 -3.63 -0.85 10.94
C THR A 255 -4.47 -1.89 11.69
N ALA A 256 -5.65 -2.23 11.17
CA ALA A 256 -6.47 -3.32 11.71
C ALA A 256 -5.71 -4.65 11.72
N PHE A 257 -5.01 -4.97 10.62
CA PHE A 257 -4.19 -6.18 10.51
C PHE A 257 -3.08 -6.22 11.57
N ILE A 258 -2.32 -5.14 11.74
CA ILE A 258 -1.22 -5.08 12.72
C ILE A 258 -1.74 -5.33 14.15
N HIS A 259 -2.87 -4.74 14.53
CA HIS A 259 -3.48 -4.98 15.83
C HIS A 259 -3.92 -6.45 15.98
N SER A 260 -4.58 -6.99 14.98
CA SER A 260 -5.13 -8.33 15.02
C SER A 260 -4.06 -9.42 14.99
N ILE A 261 -2.98 -9.26 14.20
CA ILE A 261 -1.89 -10.25 14.11
C ILE A 261 -1.10 -10.34 15.44
N MET A 262 -1.08 -9.27 16.23
CA MET A 262 -0.51 -9.30 17.58
C MET A 262 -1.30 -10.21 18.52
N VAL A 263 -2.63 -10.25 18.38
CA VAL A 263 -3.49 -11.18 19.14
C VAL A 263 -3.25 -12.61 18.67
N GLN A 264 -3.15 -12.85 17.37
CA GLN A 264 -2.82 -14.17 16.83
C GLN A 264 -1.49 -14.67 17.37
N LYS A 265 -0.45 -13.85 17.35
CA LYS A 265 0.88 -14.20 17.85
C LYS A 265 0.87 -14.59 19.34
N ARG A 266 0.06 -13.90 20.16
CA ARG A 266 0.04 -14.09 21.61
C ARG A 266 -0.95 -15.15 22.07
N ARG A 267 -2.06 -15.33 21.35
CA ARG A 267 -3.23 -16.07 21.78
C ARG A 267 -3.67 -17.17 20.79
N GLY A 268 -3.10 -17.24 19.59
CA GLY A 268 -3.55 -18.16 18.53
C GLY A 268 -4.97 -17.92 18.03
N MET A 269 -5.52 -16.71 18.29
CA MET A 269 -6.86 -16.29 17.88
C MET A 269 -6.84 -15.52 16.56
N PHE A 270 -8.00 -15.33 15.92
CA PHE A 270 -8.19 -14.46 14.74
C PHE A 270 -7.45 -14.90 13.46
N ARG A 271 -7.11 -16.17 13.32
CA ARG A 271 -6.40 -16.71 12.13
C ARG A 271 -7.10 -16.36 10.82
N MET A 272 -8.39 -16.67 10.69
CA MET A 272 -9.19 -16.34 9.50
C MET A 272 -9.26 -14.82 9.27
N TRP A 273 -9.49 -14.09 10.36
CA TRP A 273 -9.64 -12.64 10.32
C TRP A 273 -8.37 -11.96 9.78
N ASN A 274 -7.19 -12.40 10.21
CA ASN A 274 -5.92 -11.85 9.75
C ASN A 274 -5.65 -12.11 8.27
N ILE A 275 -6.05 -13.26 7.75
CA ILE A 275 -5.99 -13.54 6.31
C ILE A 275 -6.92 -12.61 5.53
N VAL A 276 -8.14 -12.40 6.03
CA VAL A 276 -9.09 -11.46 5.40
C VAL A 276 -8.54 -10.03 5.44
N LEU A 277 -8.03 -9.57 6.57
CA LEU A 277 -7.49 -8.22 6.73
C LEU A 277 -6.32 -7.94 5.79
N ILE A 278 -5.36 -8.87 5.66
CA ILE A 278 -4.23 -8.66 4.75
C ILE A 278 -4.65 -8.73 3.27
N ASN A 279 -5.63 -9.58 2.92
CA ASN A 279 -6.20 -9.61 1.58
C ASN A 279 -6.92 -8.30 1.24
N VAL A 280 -7.71 -7.76 2.18
CA VAL A 280 -8.39 -6.48 2.01
C VAL A 280 -7.37 -5.34 1.89
N ALA A 281 -6.34 -5.31 2.75
CA ALA A 281 -5.30 -4.28 2.68
C ALA A 281 -4.55 -4.31 1.34
N PHE A 282 -4.20 -5.49 0.84
CA PHE A 282 -3.57 -5.66 -0.47
C PHE A 282 -4.51 -5.25 -1.62
N ALA A 283 -5.77 -5.67 -1.59
CA ALA A 283 -6.77 -5.28 -2.58
C ALA A 283 -6.97 -3.76 -2.63
N LEU A 284 -7.02 -3.09 -1.47
CA LEU A 284 -7.13 -1.64 -1.38
C LEU A 284 -5.85 -0.93 -1.87
N ALA A 285 -4.66 -1.53 -1.70
CA ALA A 285 -3.43 -1.00 -2.29
C ALA A 285 -3.45 -1.09 -3.83
N LEU A 286 -3.92 -2.20 -4.39
CA LEU A 286 -4.13 -2.34 -5.83
C LEU A 286 -5.20 -1.36 -6.36
N TYR A 287 -6.28 -1.15 -5.58
CA TYR A 287 -7.28 -0.13 -5.88
C TYR A 287 -6.65 1.27 -5.94
N GLY A 288 -5.77 1.62 -5.00
CA GLY A 288 -5.04 2.87 -5.01
C GLY A 288 -4.17 3.05 -6.26
N MET A 289 -3.50 1.99 -6.68
CA MET A 289 -2.71 2.00 -7.93
C MET A 289 -3.60 2.17 -9.17
N PHE A 290 -4.77 1.51 -9.21
CA PHE A 290 -5.76 1.68 -10.26
C PHE A 290 -6.28 3.12 -10.33
N MET A 291 -6.70 3.70 -9.18
CA MET A 291 -7.22 5.06 -9.12
C MET A 291 -6.22 6.11 -9.61
N ASN A 292 -4.95 5.95 -9.30
CA ASN A 292 -3.89 6.88 -9.69
C ASN A 292 -3.54 6.80 -11.19
N ARG A 293 -3.73 5.64 -11.85
CA ARG A 293 -3.22 5.33 -13.20
C ARG A 293 -4.29 5.14 -14.29
N GLY A 294 -5.45 5.68 -14.11
CA GLY A 294 -6.55 5.56 -15.07
C GLY A 294 -7.86 5.21 -14.40
N GLY A 295 -7.97 5.49 -13.12
CA GLY A 295 -9.23 5.47 -12.40
C GLY A 295 -10.21 6.45 -13.03
N PRO A 296 -11.49 6.10 -13.05
CA PRO A 296 -12.51 6.87 -13.73
C PRO A 296 -12.97 8.12 -12.96
N VAL A 297 -12.47 8.32 -11.74
CA VAL A 297 -12.81 9.48 -10.90
C VAL A 297 -11.70 10.53 -10.99
N PRO A 298 -11.98 11.76 -11.42
CA PRO A 298 -10.98 12.82 -11.54
C PRO A 298 -10.33 13.13 -10.18
N SER A 299 -9.02 13.36 -10.19
CA SER A 299 -8.23 13.77 -9.03
C SER A 299 -7.09 14.68 -9.45
N VAL A 300 -6.75 15.65 -8.60
CA VAL A 300 -5.57 16.50 -8.78
C VAL A 300 -4.24 15.75 -8.63
N HIS A 301 -4.28 14.55 -8.08
CA HIS A 301 -3.13 13.68 -7.86
C HIS A 301 -2.98 12.61 -8.96
N SER A 302 -3.93 12.49 -9.90
CA SER A 302 -3.84 11.50 -10.97
C SER A 302 -2.87 11.98 -12.06
N PHE A 303 -2.19 11.02 -12.71
CA PHE A 303 -1.32 11.33 -13.86
C PHE A 303 -2.09 11.64 -15.16
N GLY A 304 -3.40 11.88 -15.06
CA GLY A 304 -4.27 12.11 -16.20
C GLY A 304 -4.88 10.83 -16.77
N ALA A 305 -5.65 11.00 -17.85
CA ALA A 305 -6.26 9.89 -18.57
C ALA A 305 -5.16 9.00 -19.19
N SER A 306 -5.21 7.71 -18.93
CA SER A 306 -4.25 6.76 -19.44
C SER A 306 -4.95 5.44 -19.79
N ASP A 307 -4.46 4.77 -20.83
CA ASP A 307 -4.97 3.46 -21.27
C ASP A 307 -4.64 2.32 -20.27
N LEU A 308 -3.92 2.64 -19.19
CA LEU A 308 -3.56 1.68 -18.15
C LEU A 308 -4.74 1.27 -17.25
N GLY A 309 -5.84 2.05 -17.26
CA GLY A 309 -6.98 1.83 -16.35
C GLY A 309 -7.55 0.42 -16.41
N LEU A 310 -7.82 -0.11 -17.61
CA LEU A 310 -8.38 -1.46 -17.79
C LEU A 310 -7.42 -2.56 -17.33
N VAL A 311 -6.13 -2.39 -17.54
CA VAL A 311 -5.10 -3.35 -17.14
C VAL A 311 -4.97 -3.39 -15.62
N PHE A 312 -4.92 -2.22 -14.96
CA PHE A 312 -4.90 -2.14 -13.49
C PHE A 312 -6.21 -2.62 -12.87
N LEU A 313 -7.36 -2.37 -13.49
CA LEU A 313 -8.65 -2.92 -13.06
C LEU A 313 -8.67 -4.45 -13.14
N SER A 314 -8.13 -5.03 -14.22
CA SER A 314 -8.02 -6.48 -14.37
C SER A 314 -7.09 -7.09 -13.33
N PHE A 315 -5.98 -6.41 -13.02
CA PHE A 315 -5.06 -6.82 -11.97
C PHE A 315 -5.69 -6.73 -10.58
N LEU A 316 -6.45 -5.67 -10.30
CA LEU A 316 -7.24 -5.53 -9.08
C LEU A 316 -8.26 -6.66 -8.94
N ALA A 317 -9.00 -6.97 -10.01
CA ALA A 317 -9.98 -8.06 -10.00
C ALA A 317 -9.30 -9.42 -9.71
N ALA A 318 -8.17 -9.72 -10.34
CA ALA A 318 -7.38 -10.92 -10.07
C ALA A 318 -6.85 -10.92 -8.63
N GLY A 319 -6.34 -9.77 -8.15
CA GLY A 319 -5.84 -9.57 -6.78
C GLY A 319 -6.90 -9.67 -5.69
N ILE A 320 -8.18 -9.55 -6.03
CA ILE A 320 -9.31 -9.83 -5.13
C ILE A 320 -9.73 -11.29 -5.27
N LEU A 321 -10.05 -11.73 -6.48
CA LEU A 321 -10.69 -13.02 -6.70
C LEU A 321 -9.79 -14.20 -6.32
N ILE A 322 -8.53 -14.21 -6.77
CA ILE A 322 -7.63 -15.34 -6.54
C ILE A 322 -7.34 -15.56 -5.04
N PRO A 323 -6.96 -14.54 -4.25
CA PRO A 323 -6.71 -14.72 -2.82
C PRO A 323 -7.94 -15.15 -2.02
N PHE A 324 -9.13 -14.60 -2.37
CA PHE A 324 -10.36 -15.02 -1.69
C PHE A 324 -10.78 -16.44 -2.08
N LEU A 325 -10.58 -16.88 -3.33
CA LEU A 325 -10.78 -18.27 -3.73
C LEU A 325 -9.86 -19.21 -2.95
N ILE A 326 -8.57 -18.88 -2.81
CA ILE A 326 -7.62 -19.66 -2.00
C ILE A 326 -8.07 -19.67 -0.52
N PHE A 327 -8.50 -18.54 0.02
CA PHE A 327 -9.02 -18.44 1.38
C PHE A 327 -10.22 -19.36 1.60
N PHE A 328 -11.24 -19.34 0.74
CA PHE A 328 -12.41 -20.21 0.85
C PHE A 328 -12.05 -21.68 0.68
N TRP A 329 -11.14 -22.00 -0.23
CA TRP A 329 -10.63 -23.37 -0.38
C TRP A 329 -9.94 -23.90 0.89
N ARG A 330 -9.31 -23.00 1.67
CA ARG A 330 -8.59 -23.32 2.91
C ARG A 330 -9.36 -22.99 4.18
N PHE A 331 -10.59 -22.54 4.07
CA PHE A 331 -11.41 -22.05 5.18
C PHE A 331 -11.40 -22.96 6.41
N ASN A 332 -11.59 -24.27 6.21
CA ASN A 332 -11.64 -25.23 7.31
C ASN A 332 -10.31 -25.39 8.08
N SER A 333 -9.18 -25.14 7.43
CA SER A 333 -7.85 -25.24 8.06
C SER A 333 -7.49 -24.00 8.90
N LEU A 334 -8.23 -22.91 8.74
CA LEU A 334 -7.97 -21.64 9.42
C LEU A 334 -8.75 -21.46 10.73
N LYS A 335 -9.53 -22.45 11.15
CA LYS A 335 -10.31 -22.36 12.39
C LYS A 335 -9.38 -22.16 13.58
N SER A 336 -9.61 -21.10 14.34
CA SER A 336 -8.90 -20.83 15.59
C SER A 336 -9.26 -21.89 16.62
N THR A 337 -8.27 -22.33 17.38
CA THR A 337 -8.47 -23.30 18.48
C THR A 337 -9.03 -22.64 19.73
N GLN A 338 -8.95 -21.33 19.81
CA GLN A 338 -9.41 -20.51 20.93
C GLN A 338 -10.50 -19.54 20.50
N SER A 339 -11.56 -19.45 21.33
CA SER A 339 -12.68 -18.51 21.18
C SER A 339 -12.47 -17.27 22.06
N LEU A 340 -13.31 -16.27 21.86
CA LEU A 340 -13.36 -15.09 22.70
C LEU A 340 -13.97 -15.45 24.06
N ASP A 341 -13.22 -15.22 25.15
CA ASP A 341 -13.66 -15.60 26.49
C ASP A 341 -14.74 -14.63 27.03
N SER A 342 -14.64 -13.33 26.68
CA SER A 342 -15.56 -12.29 27.13
C SER A 342 -15.59 -11.11 26.16
N MET A 343 -16.77 -10.50 26.01
CA MET A 343 -16.91 -9.21 25.28
C MET A 343 -16.26 -8.03 26.04
N LEU A 344 -16.07 -8.15 27.36
CA LEU A 344 -15.28 -7.22 28.15
C LEU A 344 -13.85 -7.75 28.29
N SER A 345 -13.09 -7.67 27.20
CA SER A 345 -11.70 -8.13 27.13
C SER A 345 -10.92 -7.25 26.15
N ARG A 346 -9.58 -7.25 26.30
CA ARG A 346 -8.70 -6.54 25.35
C ARG A 346 -8.82 -7.12 23.94
N GLU A 347 -9.04 -8.43 23.82
CA GLU A 347 -9.27 -9.11 22.53
C GLU A 347 -10.52 -8.59 21.83
N ALA A 348 -11.61 -8.41 22.56
CA ALA A 348 -12.85 -7.83 22.04
C ALA A 348 -12.65 -6.35 21.64
N ALA A 349 -11.89 -5.59 22.41
CA ALA A 349 -11.53 -4.21 22.08
C ALA A 349 -10.73 -4.15 20.76
N PHE A 350 -9.77 -5.06 20.53
CA PHE A 350 -9.07 -5.14 19.25
C PHE A 350 -10.00 -5.52 18.08
N LEU A 351 -10.96 -6.41 18.29
CA LEU A 351 -11.93 -6.76 17.26
C LEU A 351 -12.83 -5.55 16.91
N LEU A 352 -13.33 -4.85 17.91
CA LEU A 352 -14.11 -3.62 17.69
C LEU A 352 -13.30 -2.55 16.98
N ASN A 353 -12.04 -2.35 17.38
CA ASN A 353 -11.11 -1.44 16.72
C ASN A 353 -10.92 -1.80 15.23
N ASN A 354 -10.76 -3.08 14.91
CA ASN A 354 -10.65 -3.53 13.53
C ASN A 354 -11.94 -3.25 12.72
N LEU A 355 -13.11 -3.45 13.31
CA LEU A 355 -14.39 -3.14 12.67
C LEU A 355 -14.55 -1.64 12.41
N LEU A 356 -14.10 -0.78 13.33
CA LEU A 356 -14.10 0.67 13.13
C LEU A 356 -13.16 1.08 11.98
N PHE A 357 -11.94 0.56 11.94
CA PHE A 357 -11.02 0.84 10.82
C PHE A 357 -11.61 0.41 9.46
N LEU A 358 -12.18 -0.79 9.40
CA LEU A 358 -12.83 -1.27 8.18
C LEU A 358 -14.10 -0.49 7.85
N GLY A 359 -14.86 -0.05 8.86
CA GLY A 359 -16.02 0.82 8.68
C GLY A 359 -15.64 2.16 8.06
N ILE A 360 -14.62 2.82 8.58
CA ILE A 360 -14.08 4.07 8.01
C ILE A 360 -13.55 3.83 6.57
N ALA A 361 -12.82 2.74 6.35
CA ALA A 361 -12.34 2.38 5.01
C ALA A 361 -13.51 2.14 4.04
N PHE A 362 -14.56 1.45 4.48
CA PHE A 362 -15.76 1.19 3.67
C PHE A 362 -16.52 2.47 3.32
N VAL A 363 -16.75 3.36 4.29
CA VAL A 363 -17.41 4.66 4.06
C VAL A 363 -16.58 5.50 3.07
N THR A 364 -15.26 5.49 3.24
CA THR A 364 -14.33 6.20 2.35
C THR A 364 -14.37 5.63 0.94
N LEU A 365 -14.37 4.29 0.80
CA LEU A 365 -14.50 3.62 -0.49
C LEU A 365 -15.86 3.94 -1.15
N TRP A 366 -16.94 3.85 -0.37
CA TRP A 366 -18.29 4.13 -0.86
C TRP A 366 -18.38 5.54 -1.43
N GLY A 367 -17.96 6.56 -0.67
CA GLY A 367 -17.96 7.94 -1.14
C GLY A 367 -17.08 8.18 -2.37
N THR A 368 -15.95 7.47 -2.47
CA THR A 368 -15.02 7.60 -3.61
C THR A 368 -15.56 6.95 -4.89
N VAL A 369 -16.28 5.83 -4.79
CA VAL A 369 -16.83 5.14 -5.98
C VAL A 369 -18.28 5.57 -6.31
N TYR A 370 -18.95 6.30 -5.41
CA TYR A 370 -20.35 6.69 -5.56
C TYR A 370 -20.64 7.50 -6.85
N PRO A 371 -19.78 8.45 -7.28
CA PRO A 371 -19.97 9.16 -8.55
C PRO A 371 -20.11 8.22 -9.76
N LEU A 372 -19.33 7.13 -9.76
CA LEU A 372 -19.42 6.11 -10.79
C LEU A 372 -20.72 5.32 -10.73
N LEU A 373 -21.12 4.92 -9.52
CA LEU A 373 -22.34 4.14 -9.30
C LEU A 373 -23.59 4.94 -9.65
N SER A 374 -23.62 6.22 -9.29
CA SER A 374 -24.74 7.13 -9.63
C SER A 374 -24.84 7.32 -11.14
N LYS A 375 -23.71 7.53 -11.83
CA LYS A 375 -23.68 7.66 -13.29
C LYS A 375 -24.17 6.40 -14.00
N LEU A 376 -23.81 5.22 -13.50
CA LEU A 376 -24.27 3.93 -14.06
C LEU A 376 -25.76 3.67 -13.77
N GLY A 377 -26.28 4.11 -12.63
CA GLY A 377 -27.65 3.84 -12.20
C GLY A 377 -28.67 4.87 -12.69
N SER A 378 -28.36 6.17 -12.59
CA SER A 378 -29.26 7.28 -12.93
C SER A 378 -28.87 8.06 -14.18
N GLY A 379 -27.68 7.81 -14.75
CA GLY A 379 -27.09 8.60 -15.84
C GLY A 379 -26.47 9.93 -15.36
N GLU A 380 -26.65 10.31 -14.11
CA GLU A 380 -26.10 11.55 -13.53
C GLU A 380 -24.92 11.24 -12.60
N GLU A 381 -23.83 11.98 -12.74
CA GLU A 381 -22.66 11.87 -11.88
C GLU A 381 -22.83 12.73 -10.62
N ILE A 382 -23.14 12.10 -9.50
CA ILE A 382 -23.30 12.77 -8.21
C ILE A 382 -21.96 12.70 -7.44
N THR A 383 -21.26 13.84 -7.39
CA THR A 383 -20.02 13.95 -6.62
C THR A 383 -20.28 13.95 -5.11
N VAL A 384 -19.48 13.18 -4.38
CA VAL A 384 -19.50 13.15 -2.91
C VAL A 384 -18.43 14.09 -2.40
N ALA A 385 -18.87 15.16 -1.75
CA ALA A 385 -17.99 16.20 -1.24
C ALA A 385 -17.58 15.97 0.23
N ARG A 386 -16.61 16.75 0.69
CA ARG A 386 -16.06 16.72 2.05
C ARG A 386 -17.09 16.60 3.18
N PRO A 387 -18.27 17.31 3.16
CA PRO A 387 -19.24 17.20 4.24
C PRO A 387 -19.74 15.77 4.52
N PHE A 388 -19.88 14.94 3.48
CA PHE A 388 -20.27 13.53 3.67
C PHE A 388 -19.23 12.77 4.51
N TYR A 389 -17.96 12.89 4.16
CA TYR A 389 -16.88 12.20 4.88
C TYR A 389 -16.76 12.71 6.32
N ASP A 390 -16.83 14.02 6.52
CA ASP A 390 -16.73 14.63 7.86
C ASP A 390 -17.90 14.21 8.76
N GLN A 391 -19.14 14.12 8.21
CA GLN A 391 -20.32 13.73 8.97
C GLN A 391 -20.37 12.24 9.30
N VAL A 392 -19.89 11.37 8.41
CA VAL A 392 -19.98 9.92 8.62
C VAL A 392 -18.73 9.36 9.26
N ASN A 393 -17.52 9.73 8.76
CA ASN A 393 -16.27 9.26 9.35
C ASN A 393 -15.93 9.94 10.67
N GLY A 394 -16.35 11.20 10.89
CA GLY A 394 -16.07 11.94 12.12
C GLY A 394 -16.47 11.20 13.37
N PRO A 395 -17.75 10.79 13.55
CA PRO A 395 -18.18 9.99 14.69
C PRO A 395 -17.44 8.66 14.84
N LEU A 396 -17.16 7.97 13.74
CA LEU A 396 -16.40 6.70 13.76
C LEU A 396 -14.96 6.92 14.24
N MET A 397 -14.31 8.00 13.79
CA MET A 397 -12.96 8.38 14.24
C MET A 397 -12.94 8.78 15.72
N LEU A 398 -13.96 9.51 16.21
CA LEU A 398 -14.08 9.84 17.62
C LEU A 398 -14.24 8.58 18.49
N LEU A 399 -15.05 7.63 18.04
CA LEU A 399 -15.19 6.34 18.72
C LEU A 399 -13.88 5.55 18.71
N LEU A 400 -13.14 5.59 17.59
CA LEU A 400 -11.82 4.97 17.48
C LEU A 400 -10.82 5.58 18.47
N ILE A 401 -10.75 6.92 18.57
CA ILE A 401 -9.89 7.63 19.51
C ILE A 401 -10.26 7.28 20.96
N LEU A 402 -11.55 7.23 21.27
CA LEU A 402 -12.03 6.80 22.59
C LEU A 402 -11.56 5.37 22.91
N LEU A 403 -11.69 4.46 21.94
CA LEU A 403 -11.26 3.06 22.10
C LEU A 403 -9.73 2.94 22.24
N MET A 404 -8.96 3.79 21.57
CA MET A 404 -7.50 3.87 21.72
C MET A 404 -7.10 4.26 23.16
N GLY A 405 -7.87 5.15 23.80
CA GLY A 405 -7.66 5.53 25.22
C GLY A 405 -8.04 4.43 26.19
N ILE A 406 -9.13 3.71 25.92
CA ILE A 406 -9.70 2.70 26.83
C ILE A 406 -9.03 1.32 26.64
N GLY A 407 -8.79 0.92 25.41
CA GLY A 407 -8.36 -0.44 25.04
C GLY A 407 -7.11 -0.94 25.79
N PRO A 408 -6.02 -0.16 25.88
CA PRO A 408 -4.82 -0.55 26.63
C PRO A 408 -5.05 -0.79 28.13
N LEU A 409 -6.09 -0.18 28.70
CA LEU A 409 -6.42 -0.30 30.12
C LEU A 409 -7.24 -1.55 30.43
N ILE A 410 -7.84 -2.17 29.40
CA ILE A 410 -8.63 -3.39 29.56
C ILE A 410 -7.68 -4.59 29.72
N PRO A 411 -7.88 -5.46 30.73
CA PRO A 411 -7.11 -6.69 30.87
C PRO A 411 -7.41 -7.70 29.76
N TRP A 412 -6.47 -8.61 29.55
CA TRP A 412 -6.65 -9.75 28.65
C TRP A 412 -7.67 -10.76 29.23
N ARG A 413 -8.34 -11.51 28.37
CA ARG A 413 -9.36 -12.53 28.62
C ARG A 413 -10.66 -11.99 29.18
N GLN A 414 -10.66 -11.43 30.37
CA GLN A 414 -11.86 -10.96 31.07
C GLN A 414 -11.58 -9.76 31.94
N ALA A 415 -12.43 -8.77 31.84
CA ALA A 415 -12.46 -7.60 32.70
C ALA A 415 -13.80 -7.58 33.47
N ASN A 416 -13.81 -6.97 34.65
CA ASN A 416 -15.02 -6.58 35.32
C ASN A 416 -15.22 -5.06 35.24
N LEU A 417 -16.46 -4.62 35.28
CA LEU A 417 -16.81 -3.21 35.17
C LEU A 417 -16.17 -2.35 36.27
N ALA A 418 -15.99 -2.91 37.47
CA ALA A 418 -15.36 -2.18 38.58
C ALA A 418 -13.87 -1.89 38.34
N SER A 419 -13.14 -2.86 37.71
CA SER A 419 -11.72 -2.65 37.35
C SER A 419 -11.59 -1.62 36.24
N ILE A 420 -12.47 -1.64 35.24
CA ILE A 420 -12.48 -0.66 34.13
C ILE A 420 -12.80 0.74 34.67
N LYS A 421 -13.86 0.89 35.46
CA LYS A 421 -14.20 2.18 36.11
C LYS A 421 -13.04 2.75 36.91
N ARG A 422 -12.36 1.93 37.71
CA ARG A 422 -11.19 2.34 38.47
C ARG A 422 -10.02 2.77 37.58
N ALA A 423 -9.74 2.04 36.51
CA ALA A 423 -8.67 2.36 35.57
C ALA A 423 -8.94 3.66 34.78
N LEU A 424 -10.21 3.95 34.47
CA LEU A 424 -10.61 5.13 33.72
C LEU A 424 -10.81 6.39 34.59
N LEU A 425 -11.03 6.23 35.88
CA LEU A 425 -11.37 7.34 36.78
C LEU A 425 -10.34 8.48 36.71
N ILE A 426 -9.07 8.18 36.99
CA ILE A 426 -8.00 9.18 36.99
C ILE A 426 -7.79 9.82 35.59
N PRO A 427 -7.60 9.05 34.48
CA PRO A 427 -7.46 9.65 33.17
C PRO A 427 -8.64 10.54 32.76
N THR A 428 -9.88 10.12 33.08
CA THR A 428 -11.08 10.92 32.78
C THR A 428 -11.12 12.21 33.61
N MET A 429 -10.83 12.14 34.92
CA MET A 429 -10.77 13.32 35.78
C MET A 429 -9.70 14.31 35.29
N VAL A 430 -8.49 13.82 35.00
CA VAL A 430 -7.40 14.68 34.53
C VAL A 430 -7.79 15.30 33.17
N GLY A 431 -8.33 14.50 32.25
CA GLY A 431 -8.76 15.00 30.94
C GLY A 431 -9.86 16.06 31.02
N THR A 432 -10.87 15.84 31.89
CA THR A 432 -11.97 16.79 32.08
C THR A 432 -11.46 18.09 32.75
N VAL A 433 -10.63 18.00 33.77
CA VAL A 433 -10.06 19.18 34.43
C VAL A 433 -9.16 19.95 33.44
N SER A 434 -8.28 19.29 32.73
CA SER A 434 -7.42 19.93 31.72
C SER A 434 -8.25 20.60 30.62
N TYR A 435 -9.29 19.95 30.10
CA TYR A 435 -10.18 20.53 29.10
C TYR A 435 -10.85 21.81 29.64
N THR A 436 -11.44 21.77 30.82
CA THR A 436 -12.11 22.95 31.42
C THR A 436 -11.14 24.12 31.65
N HIS A 437 -9.92 23.84 32.13
CA HIS A 437 -8.93 24.90 32.36
C HIS A 437 -8.34 25.49 31.07
N LEU A 438 -8.25 24.72 30.01
CA LEU A 438 -7.75 25.18 28.70
C LEU A 438 -8.82 25.92 27.88
N THR A 439 -10.11 25.59 28.06
CA THR A 439 -11.19 26.18 27.26
C THR A 439 -11.88 27.38 27.93
N LEU A 440 -11.96 27.42 29.26
CA LEU A 440 -12.57 28.56 29.97
C LEU A 440 -11.90 29.92 29.69
N PRO A 441 -10.56 30.05 29.62
CA PRO A 441 -9.93 31.33 29.31
C PRO A 441 -10.25 31.87 27.94
N THR A 442 -10.49 30.99 26.96
CA THR A 442 -10.81 31.38 25.57
C THR A 442 -12.27 31.84 25.38
N ILE A 443 -13.17 31.40 26.28
CA ILE A 443 -14.60 31.81 26.25
C ILE A 443 -14.77 33.20 26.92
N CYS A 444 -13.92 33.53 27.87
CA CYS A 444 -13.98 34.84 28.60
C CYS A 444 -13.24 35.99 27.85
N SER A 445 -12.63 35.73 26.71
CA SER A 445 -11.87 36.73 25.91
C SER A 445 -12.59 37.17 24.62
N VAL A 446 -13.91 36.93 24.51
CA VAL A 446 -14.75 37.40 23.39
C VAL A 446 -15.70 38.50 23.89
#